data_c7bce52f8f409abefc5c138a62326506
#
_entry.id   c7bce52f8f409abefc5c138a62326506
#
_cell.length_a   1.000
_cell.length_b   1.000
_cell.length_c   1.000
_cell.angle_alpha   90.00
_cell.angle_beta   90.00
_cell.angle_gamma   90.00
#
_symmetry.space_group_name_H-M   'P 1'
#
loop_
_entity.id
_entity.type
_entity.pdbx_description
1 polymer ?
#
loop_
_entity_poly.entity_id
_entity_poly.type
_entity_poly.pdbx_seq_one_letter_code
_entity_poly.pdbx_strand_id
1 'polypeptide(L)' 'MKLSIDLGGTNIRIAQVEKGNCLNKVSVPCLAQQDASTVLNQLSQLIRNMMNEQVDGIGIGVPSIVD' A
#
# COMPACT_ATOMS: atom_id res chain seq x y z
N MET A 1 -14.28 -5.55 -2.80
CA MET A 1 -13.09 -4.81 -3.24
C MET A 1 -11.95 -5.02 -2.25
N LYS A 2 -10.77 -5.20 -2.76
CA LYS A 2 -9.58 -5.41 -1.94
C LYS A 2 -8.63 -4.24 -2.09
N LEU A 3 -7.86 -3.97 -1.05
CA LEU A 3 -6.70 -3.09 -1.15
C LEU A 3 -5.46 -3.95 -1.31
N SER A 4 -4.65 -3.63 -2.30
CA SER A 4 -3.38 -4.29 -2.53
C SER A 4 -2.26 -3.29 -2.26
N ILE A 5 -1.37 -3.62 -1.35
CA ILE A 5 -0.30 -2.72 -0.93
C ILE A 5 1.03 -3.39 -1.27
N ASP A 6 1.87 -2.65 -1.96
CA ASP A 6 3.20 -3.12 -2.33
C ASP A 6 4.23 -2.18 -1.71
N LEU A 7 5.02 -2.71 -0.79
CA LEU A 7 6.07 -1.94 -0.12
C LEU A 7 7.39 -2.18 -0.84
N GLY A 8 7.67 -1.31 -1.80
CA GLY A 8 8.94 -1.35 -2.50
C GLY A 8 10.05 -0.64 -1.70
N GLY A 9 11.28 -0.79 -2.16
CA GLY A 9 12.41 -0.14 -1.50
C GLY A 9 12.40 1.37 -1.63
N THR A 10 11.80 1.91 -2.69
CA THR A 10 11.77 3.35 -2.95
C THR A 10 10.36 3.90 -3.01
N ASN A 11 9.35 3.07 -3.20
CA ASN A 11 7.97 3.52 -3.36
C ASN A 11 7.01 2.64 -2.58
N ILE A 12 5.94 3.25 -2.12
CA ILE A 12 4.77 2.54 -1.59
C ILE A 12 3.70 2.64 -2.66
N ARG A 13 3.16 1.51 -3.07
CA ARG A 13 2.07 1.45 -4.04
C ARG A 13 0.85 0.85 -3.37
N ILE A 14 -0.29 1.48 -3.60
CA ILE A 14 -1.53 0.98 -3.06
C ILE A 14 -2.58 1.03 -4.16
N ALA A 15 -3.36 -0.03 -4.28
CA ALA A 15 -4.35 -0.14 -5.34
C ALA A 15 -5.66 -0.69 -4.79
N GLN A 16 -6.76 -0.20 -5.34
CA GLN A 16 -8.08 -0.78 -5.13
C GLN A 16 -8.34 -1.76 -6.25
N VAL A 17 -8.56 -3.01 -5.89
CA VAL A 17 -8.71 -4.10 -6.84
C VAL A 17 -10.06 -4.78 -6.63
N GLU A 18 -10.77 -5.01 -7.71
CA GLU A 18 -12.03 -5.76 -7.66
C GLU A 18 -12.10 -6.70 -8.85
N LYS A 19 -12.32 -7.97 -8.54
CA LYS A 19 -12.45 -9.03 -9.57
C LYS A 19 -11.28 -9.04 -10.54
N GLY A 20 -10.07 -8.80 -10.01
CA GLY A 20 -8.87 -8.78 -10.82
C GLY A 20 -8.60 -7.49 -11.57
N ASN A 21 -9.48 -6.49 -11.43
CA ASN A 21 -9.31 -5.20 -12.08
C ASN A 21 -8.84 -4.15 -11.09
N CYS A 22 -7.85 -3.37 -11.48
CA CYS A 22 -7.37 -2.26 -10.68
C CYS A 22 -8.25 -1.04 -10.96
N LEU A 23 -8.96 -0.58 -9.94
CA LEU A 23 -9.87 0.56 -10.07
C LEU A 23 -9.14 1.88 -9.85
N ASN A 24 -8.28 1.92 -8.84
CA ASN A 24 -7.48 3.08 -8.49
C ASN A 24 -6.13 2.64 -8.02
N LYS A 25 -5.14 3.46 -8.31
CA LYS A 25 -3.77 3.16 -7.93
C LYS A 25 -3.04 4.44 -7.55
N VAL A 26 -2.35 4.41 -6.43
CA VAL A 26 -1.54 5.51 -5.93
C VAL A 26 -0.14 4.99 -5.68
N SER A 27 0.85 5.76 -6.09
CA SER A 27 2.24 5.45 -5.82
C SER A 27 2.89 6.68 -5.22
N VAL A 28 3.55 6.51 -4.08
CA VAL A 28 4.24 7.62 -3.41
C VAL A 28 5.64 7.17 -3.03
N PRO A 29 6.58 8.11 -2.93
CA PRO A 29 7.92 7.75 -2.46
C PRO A 29 7.85 7.20 -1.05
N CYS A 30 8.61 6.13 -0.83
CA CYS A 30 8.70 5.55 0.50
C CYS A 30 9.75 6.33 1.30
N LEU A 31 9.36 6.75 2.50
CA LEU A 31 10.27 7.47 3.39
C LEU A 31 11.09 6.49 4.23
N ALA A 32 11.61 5.45 3.58
CA ALA A 32 12.33 4.38 4.26
C ALA A 32 13.62 4.86 4.94
N GLN A 33 14.13 6.03 4.55
CA GLN A 33 15.29 6.62 5.22
C GLN A 33 14.90 7.30 6.52
N GLN A 34 13.61 7.47 6.76
CA GLN A 34 13.10 7.98 8.02
C GLN A 34 12.94 6.83 9.01
N ASP A 35 12.56 7.15 10.23
CA ASP A 35 12.33 6.11 11.21
C ASP A 35 11.07 5.30 10.88
N ALA A 36 10.93 4.15 11.57
CA ALA A 36 9.82 3.25 11.30
C ALA A 36 8.46 3.91 11.58
N SER A 37 8.40 4.78 12.56
CA SER A 37 7.15 5.48 12.89
C SER A 37 6.67 6.35 11.74
N THR A 38 7.59 7.04 11.07
CA THR A 38 7.25 7.89 9.93
C THR A 38 6.70 7.05 8.78
N VAL A 39 7.33 5.92 8.49
CA VAL A 39 6.88 5.03 7.43
C VAL A 39 5.50 4.46 7.76
N LEU A 40 5.29 4.03 9.00
CA LEU A 40 4.01 3.49 9.43
C LEU A 40 2.90 4.54 9.36
N ASN A 41 3.19 5.77 9.72
CA ASN A 41 2.22 6.86 9.62
C ASN A 41 1.86 7.14 8.17
N GLN A 42 2.85 7.16 7.29
CA GLN A 42 2.62 7.35 5.87
C GLN A 42 1.71 6.25 5.31
N LEU A 43 2.02 5.01 5.64
CA LEU A 43 1.23 3.87 5.19
C LEU A 43 -0.19 3.93 5.73
N SER A 44 -0.36 4.26 7.01
CA SER A 44 -1.68 4.37 7.63
C SER A 44 -2.54 5.41 6.93
N GLN A 45 -1.98 6.56 6.58
CA GLN A 45 -2.73 7.60 5.89
C GLN A 45 -3.14 7.18 4.51
N LEU A 46 -2.25 6.49 3.79
CA LEU A 46 -2.60 5.98 2.47
C LEU A 46 -3.75 4.97 2.55
N ILE A 47 -3.69 4.08 3.52
CA ILE A 47 -4.77 3.11 3.71
C ILE A 47 -6.08 3.81 4.00
N ARG A 48 -6.07 4.81 4.89
CA ARG A 48 -7.28 5.56 5.21
C ARG A 48 -7.87 6.25 4.00
N ASN A 49 -7.01 6.84 3.16
CA ASN A 49 -7.47 7.54 1.97
C ASN A 49 -8.10 6.62 0.95
N MET A 50 -7.67 5.37 0.91
CA MET A 50 -8.17 4.39 -0.05
C MET A 50 -9.27 3.50 0.53
N MET A 51 -9.49 3.56 1.85
CA MET A 51 -10.48 2.72 2.51
C MET A 51 -11.88 3.26 2.27
N ASN A 52 -12.82 2.35 2.00
CA ASN A 52 -14.22 2.69 1.92
C ASN A 52 -15.04 1.47 2.34
N GLU A 53 -16.36 1.62 2.33
CA GLU A 53 -17.26 0.56 2.80
C GLU A 53 -17.20 -0.70 1.94
N GLN A 54 -16.71 -0.59 0.74
CA GLN A 54 -16.65 -1.72 -0.18
C GLN A 54 -15.37 -2.54 -0.02
N VAL A 55 -14.41 -2.03 0.76
CA VAL A 55 -13.16 -2.74 0.99
C VAL A 55 -13.38 -3.82 2.04
N ASP A 56 -13.20 -5.07 1.66
CA ASP A 56 -13.41 -6.21 2.53
C ASP A 56 -12.13 -7.00 2.80
N GLY A 57 -10.98 -6.51 2.37
CA GLY A 57 -9.72 -7.17 2.63
C GLY A 57 -8.54 -6.33 2.20
N ILE A 58 -7.41 -6.54 2.85
CA ILE A 58 -6.16 -5.84 2.57
C ILE A 58 -5.07 -6.89 2.41
N GLY A 59 -4.38 -6.83 1.26
CA GLY A 59 -3.22 -7.65 1.02
C GLY A 59 -1.97 -6.79 1.01
N ILE A 60 -0.94 -7.20 1.71
CA ILE A 60 0.32 -6.49 1.75
C ILE A 60 1.40 -7.40 1.18
N GLY A 61 2.03 -6.93 0.10
CA GLY A 61 3.16 -7.60 -0.49
C GLY A 61 4.44 -6.92 -0.07
N VAL A 62 5.38 -7.68 0.40
CA VAL A 62 6.72 -7.19 0.73
C VAL A 62 7.67 -7.85 -0.25
N PRO A 63 8.53 -7.08 -0.94
CA PRO A 63 9.49 -7.72 -1.83
C PRO A 63 10.35 -8.66 -1.01
N SER A 64 10.36 -9.92 -1.41
CA SER A 64 11.23 -10.86 -0.75
C SER A 64 12.65 -10.57 -1.20
N ILE A 65 13.48 -10.30 -0.24
CA ILE A 65 14.90 -10.13 -0.53
C ILE A 65 15.49 -11.53 -0.56
N VAL A 66 15.86 -11.93 -1.74
CA VAL A 66 16.52 -13.22 -1.93
C VAL A 66 18.00 -12.94 -2.13
N ASP A 67 18.76 -13.41 -1.24
CA ASP A 67 20.21 -13.32 -1.36
C ASP A 67 20.74 -14.42 -2.25
#